data_da17ab07b34353f5e4a9ec7e655fd67d
#
_entry.id   da17ab07b34353f5e4a9ec7e655fd67d
#
_cell.length_a   1.000
_cell.length_b   1.000
_cell.length_c   1.000
_cell.angle_alpha   90.00
_cell.angle_beta   90.00
_cell.angle_gamma   90.00
#
_symmetry.space_group_name_H-M   'P 1'
#
loop_
_entity.id
_entity.type
_entity.pdbx_description
1 polymer ?
#
loop_
_entity_poly.entity_id
_entity_poly.type
_entity_poly.pdbx_seq_one_letter_code
_entity_poly.pdbx_strand_id
1 'polypeptide(L)'
;MQKLLIIGAGSFSPEVEELAGLLGYTDIAFLDDNPSTAYCTPVIGTTADIASFRSQYDTAIVALGNNNTRMKYHQILKDCGYTIPVLIHPTAYVSLTAVIAPGCIIRAKVVVSRDVKLGEATILNVGALIDHHVEIGYGCHILMGAVVRNKAKVEPLTRVESLSLVE
;
A
#
# COMPACT_ATOMS: atom_id res chain seq x y z
N MET A 1 -21.72 5.43 -1.49
CA MET A 1 -20.42 6.03 -1.89
C MET A 1 -19.33 5.41 -1.05
N GLN A 2 -18.32 4.81 -1.68
CA GLN A 2 -17.16 4.30 -0.93
C GLN A 2 -16.18 5.44 -0.72
N LYS A 3 -15.87 5.70 0.56
CA LYS A 3 -14.97 6.79 0.96
C LYS A 3 -13.59 6.22 1.31
N LEU A 4 -12.53 6.94 0.97
CA LEU A 4 -11.16 6.58 1.31
C LEU A 4 -10.37 7.81 1.74
N LEU A 5 -9.78 7.76 2.93
CA LEU A 5 -8.79 8.73 3.38
C LEU A 5 -7.39 8.20 3.06
N ILE A 6 -6.60 8.98 2.34
CA ILE A 6 -5.22 8.61 1.99
C ILE A 6 -4.26 9.47 2.82
N ILE A 7 -3.34 8.82 3.51
CA ILE A 7 -2.29 9.49 4.28
C ILE A 7 -1.05 9.65 3.39
N GLY A 8 -0.73 10.91 3.09
CA GLY A 8 0.29 11.32 2.13
C GLY A 8 -0.31 11.74 0.80
N ALA A 9 0.08 12.91 0.30
CA ALA A 9 -0.28 13.46 -1.02
C ALA A 9 0.96 13.70 -1.90
N GLY A 10 2.07 13.02 -1.62
CA GLY A 10 3.32 13.11 -2.35
C GLY A 10 3.29 12.39 -3.70
N SER A 11 4.45 12.24 -4.35
CA SER A 11 4.59 11.73 -5.73
C SER A 11 4.08 10.30 -5.96
N PHE A 12 3.90 9.50 -4.90
CA PHE A 12 3.34 8.15 -5.01
C PHE A 12 1.80 8.13 -4.89
N SER A 13 1.21 9.19 -4.36
CA SER A 13 -0.21 9.23 -4.03
C SER A 13 -1.14 9.25 -5.25
N PRO A 14 -0.80 9.90 -6.40
CA PRO A 14 -1.61 9.80 -7.62
C PRO A 14 -1.83 8.36 -8.09
N GLU A 15 -0.83 7.52 -7.93
CA GLU A 15 -0.89 6.11 -8.29
C GLU A 15 -1.84 5.30 -7.39
N VAL A 16 -1.90 5.69 -6.11
CA VAL A 16 -2.80 5.07 -5.12
C VAL A 16 -4.22 5.58 -5.32
N GLU A 17 -4.40 6.86 -5.64
CA GLU A 17 -5.68 7.48 -5.99
C GLU A 17 -6.31 6.81 -7.22
N GLU A 18 -5.53 6.68 -8.31
CA GLU A 18 -5.99 6.00 -9.52
C GLU A 18 -6.43 4.56 -9.22
N LEU A 19 -5.60 3.82 -8.48
CA LEU A 19 -5.91 2.46 -8.08
C LEU A 19 -7.20 2.39 -7.23
N ALA A 20 -7.35 3.30 -6.28
CA ALA A 20 -8.55 3.38 -5.45
C ALA A 20 -9.80 3.66 -6.29
N GLY A 21 -9.69 4.58 -7.27
CA GLY A 21 -10.77 4.86 -8.23
C GLY A 21 -11.16 3.62 -9.04
N LEU A 22 -10.20 2.85 -9.55
CA LEU A 22 -10.45 1.57 -10.25
C LEU A 22 -11.16 0.54 -9.36
N LEU A 23 -11.01 0.62 -8.04
CA LEU A 23 -11.64 -0.25 -7.06
C LEU A 23 -12.99 0.27 -6.53
N GLY A 24 -13.47 1.40 -7.08
CA GLY A 24 -14.80 1.94 -6.80
C GLY A 24 -14.87 2.95 -5.65
N TYR A 25 -13.74 3.42 -5.15
CA TYR A 25 -13.74 4.57 -4.24
C TYR A 25 -14.06 5.84 -5.03
N THR A 26 -15.07 6.59 -4.59
CA THR A 26 -15.60 7.78 -5.30
C THR A 26 -15.50 9.08 -4.50
N ASP A 27 -15.19 8.97 -3.22
CA ASP A 27 -14.93 10.10 -2.32
C ASP A 27 -13.55 9.88 -1.68
N ILE A 28 -12.53 10.47 -2.29
CA ILE A 28 -11.13 10.31 -1.90
C ILE A 28 -10.61 11.67 -1.42
N ALA A 29 -10.01 11.68 -0.23
CA ALA A 29 -9.36 12.85 0.34
C ALA A 29 -8.00 12.49 0.94
N PHE A 30 -7.17 13.51 1.14
CA PHE A 30 -5.79 13.34 1.57
C PHE A 30 -5.49 14.09 2.85
N LEU A 31 -4.62 13.51 3.68
CA LEU A 31 -3.93 14.22 4.77
C LEU A 31 -2.45 14.28 4.45
N ASP A 32 -1.88 15.48 4.47
CA ASP A 32 -0.46 15.70 4.21
C ASP A 32 0.06 16.91 4.99
N ASP A 33 1.27 16.80 5.54
CA ASP A 33 1.87 17.86 6.33
C ASP A 33 2.43 19.01 5.46
N ASN A 34 2.54 18.79 4.15
CA ASN A 34 3.03 19.77 3.20
C ASN A 34 2.09 19.94 1.99
N PRO A 35 0.90 20.52 2.18
CA PRO A 35 -0.11 20.63 1.13
C PRO A 35 0.33 21.49 -0.07
N SER A 36 1.33 22.37 0.10
CA SER A 36 1.85 23.21 -0.99
C SER A 36 2.63 22.43 -2.05
N THR A 37 3.09 21.22 -1.73
CA THR A 37 3.80 20.31 -2.66
C THR A 37 3.00 19.06 -2.98
N ALA A 38 1.70 19.05 -2.65
CA ALA A 38 0.83 17.92 -2.91
C ALA A 38 0.63 17.69 -4.42
N TYR A 39 0.63 16.42 -4.81
CA TYR A 39 0.30 15.97 -6.17
C TYR A 39 -1.18 15.63 -6.34
N CYS A 40 -1.92 15.47 -5.23
CA CYS A 40 -3.31 15.09 -5.20
C CYS A 40 -4.14 16.11 -4.41
N THR A 41 -5.43 16.22 -4.75
CA THR A 41 -6.40 17.09 -4.08
C THR A 41 -7.74 16.38 -3.96
N PRO A 42 -8.56 16.72 -2.94
CA PRO A 42 -8.31 17.72 -1.91
C PRO A 42 -7.43 17.22 -0.76
N VAL A 43 -6.46 18.01 -0.32
CA VAL A 43 -5.79 17.83 0.98
C VAL A 43 -6.65 18.55 2.02
N ILE A 44 -7.26 17.80 2.94
CA ILE A 44 -8.29 18.30 3.87
C ILE A 44 -7.75 18.51 5.30
N GLY A 45 -6.48 18.22 5.54
CA GLY A 45 -5.83 18.40 6.83
C GLY A 45 -4.39 17.85 6.82
N THR A 46 -3.81 17.81 7.99
CA THR A 46 -2.45 17.27 8.24
C THR A 46 -2.50 15.85 8.80
N THR A 47 -1.36 15.19 8.90
CA THR A 47 -1.29 13.85 9.52
C THR A 47 -1.64 13.86 11.02
N ALA A 48 -1.59 15.01 11.69
CA ALA A 48 -2.04 15.15 13.08
C ALA A 48 -3.57 15.03 13.22
N ASP A 49 -4.30 15.24 12.13
CA ASP A 49 -5.77 15.25 12.12
C ASP A 49 -6.38 13.84 11.88
N ILE A 50 -5.58 12.79 11.75
CA ILE A 50 -6.03 11.41 11.44
C ILE A 50 -7.22 11.01 12.34
N ALA A 51 -7.11 11.18 13.64
CA ALA A 51 -8.17 10.79 14.58
C ALA A 51 -9.47 11.60 14.37
N SER A 52 -9.38 12.86 13.98
CA SER A 52 -10.51 13.77 13.79
C SER A 52 -11.38 13.40 12.58
N PHE A 53 -10.77 12.80 11.54
CA PHE A 53 -11.49 12.41 10.33
C PHE A 53 -12.11 11.01 10.41
N ARG A 54 -11.91 10.26 11.51
CA ARG A 54 -12.45 8.91 11.66
C ARG A 54 -13.98 8.83 11.53
N SER A 55 -14.70 9.86 11.94
CA SER A 55 -16.17 9.91 11.81
C SER A 55 -16.66 10.20 10.39
N GLN A 56 -15.83 10.74 9.52
CA GLN A 56 -16.15 11.08 8.12
C GLN A 56 -15.69 10.01 7.14
N TYR A 57 -14.58 9.32 7.46
CA TYR A 57 -13.95 8.27 6.66
C TYR A 57 -13.74 7.03 7.53
N ASP A 58 -14.46 5.94 7.23
CA ASP A 58 -14.27 4.65 7.93
C ASP A 58 -13.05 3.89 7.45
N THR A 59 -12.62 4.17 6.23
CA THR A 59 -11.55 3.46 5.53
C THR A 59 -10.40 4.41 5.24
N ALA A 60 -9.17 3.97 5.55
CA ALA A 60 -7.98 4.76 5.26
C ALA A 60 -6.80 3.87 4.85
N ILE A 61 -5.88 4.45 4.07
CA ILE A 61 -4.63 3.79 3.63
C ILE A 61 -3.47 4.78 3.62
N VAL A 62 -2.24 4.27 3.72
CA VAL A 62 -1.03 5.11 3.69
C VAL A 62 -0.37 5.04 2.31
N ALA A 63 -0.19 6.19 1.66
CA ALA A 63 0.44 6.32 0.34
C ALA A 63 1.84 6.95 0.42
N LEU A 64 2.71 6.39 1.25
CA LEU A 64 4.08 6.87 1.48
C LEU A 64 5.11 5.83 1.05
N GLY A 65 6.10 6.24 0.24
CA GLY A 65 7.15 5.36 -0.26
C GLY A 65 8.18 4.95 0.80
N ASN A 66 8.41 5.78 1.83
CA ASN A 66 9.32 5.45 2.92
C ASN A 66 8.71 4.38 3.84
N ASN A 67 9.41 3.26 4.00
CA ASN A 67 8.90 2.10 4.72
C ASN A 67 8.61 2.37 6.19
N ASN A 68 9.51 3.04 6.90
CA ASN A 68 9.36 3.35 8.32
C ASN A 68 8.20 4.33 8.55
N THR A 69 8.13 5.38 7.74
CA THR A 69 7.06 6.39 7.84
C THR A 69 5.71 5.77 7.50
N ARG A 70 5.66 4.92 6.46
CA ARG A 70 4.44 4.19 6.08
C ARG A 70 3.95 3.31 7.23
N MET A 71 4.83 2.54 7.87
CA MET A 71 4.47 1.69 9.02
C MET A 71 4.03 2.49 10.23
N LYS A 72 4.68 3.62 10.51
CA LYS A 72 4.26 4.53 11.60
C LYS A 72 2.79 4.94 11.43
N TYR A 73 2.43 5.45 10.26
CA TYR A 73 1.06 5.90 10.02
C TYR A 73 0.08 4.74 9.88
N HIS A 74 0.51 3.60 9.34
CA HIS A 74 -0.31 2.38 9.34
C HIS A 74 -0.71 1.98 10.77
N GLN A 75 0.22 2.01 11.72
CA GLN A 75 -0.09 1.73 13.12
C GLN A 75 -1.05 2.77 13.72
N ILE A 76 -0.86 4.06 13.44
CA ILE A 76 -1.78 5.13 13.89
C ILE A 76 -3.19 4.89 13.35
N LEU A 77 -3.35 4.50 12.08
CA LEU A 77 -4.65 4.16 11.51
C LEU A 77 -5.32 2.99 12.25
N LYS A 78 -4.55 1.95 12.61
CA LYS A 78 -5.04 0.81 13.41
C LYS A 78 -5.52 1.27 14.78
N ASP A 79 -4.72 2.09 15.47
CA ASP A 79 -5.01 2.59 16.82
C ASP A 79 -6.24 3.51 16.82
N CYS A 80 -6.47 4.25 15.74
CA CYS A 80 -7.68 5.06 15.54
C CYS A 80 -8.90 4.25 15.07
N GLY A 81 -8.76 2.94 14.84
CA GLY A 81 -9.86 2.05 14.48
C GLY A 81 -10.32 2.16 13.02
N TYR A 82 -9.47 2.63 12.10
CA TYR A 82 -9.80 2.63 10.68
C TYR A 82 -9.83 1.20 10.11
N THR A 83 -10.73 0.97 9.17
CA THR A 83 -10.63 -0.16 8.24
C THR A 83 -9.51 0.13 7.24
N ILE A 84 -8.50 -0.74 7.18
CA ILE A 84 -7.36 -0.55 6.30
C ILE A 84 -7.45 -1.57 5.16
N PRO A 85 -7.78 -1.15 3.92
CA PRO A 85 -8.01 -2.06 2.82
C PRO A 85 -6.70 -2.62 2.26
N VAL A 86 -6.81 -3.71 1.52
CA VAL A 86 -5.80 -4.15 0.55
C VAL A 86 -6.23 -3.61 -0.80
N LEU A 87 -5.37 -2.84 -1.47
CA LEU A 87 -5.64 -2.34 -2.82
C LEU A 87 -4.92 -3.22 -3.84
N ILE A 88 -5.68 -3.93 -4.67
CA ILE A 88 -5.16 -4.84 -5.70
C ILE A 88 -5.59 -4.34 -7.07
N HIS A 89 -4.62 -3.98 -7.90
CA HIS A 89 -4.91 -3.53 -9.27
C HIS A 89 -5.59 -4.64 -10.07
N PRO A 90 -6.65 -4.33 -10.87
CA PRO A 90 -7.41 -5.33 -11.63
C PRO A 90 -6.57 -6.19 -12.60
N THR A 91 -5.39 -5.73 -13.02
CA THR A 91 -4.48 -6.49 -13.88
C THR A 91 -3.42 -7.28 -13.13
N ALA A 92 -3.39 -7.23 -11.79
CA ALA A 92 -2.53 -8.07 -10.99
C ALA A 92 -3.12 -9.49 -10.90
N TYR A 93 -2.25 -10.48 -10.89
CA TYR A 93 -2.63 -11.85 -10.53
C TYR A 93 -2.25 -12.12 -9.08
N VAL A 94 -3.22 -12.47 -8.27
CA VAL A 94 -3.00 -12.89 -6.88
C VAL A 94 -3.63 -14.26 -6.68
N SER A 95 -2.82 -15.24 -6.31
CA SER A 95 -3.30 -16.60 -6.06
C SER A 95 -4.32 -16.62 -4.92
N LEU A 96 -5.34 -17.46 -5.04
CA LEU A 96 -6.36 -17.65 -3.99
C LEU A 96 -5.79 -18.21 -2.67
N THR A 97 -4.61 -18.82 -2.70
CA THR A 97 -3.94 -19.35 -1.50
C THR A 97 -2.95 -18.35 -0.89
N ALA A 98 -2.74 -17.19 -1.53
CA ALA A 98 -1.90 -16.15 -0.96
C ALA A 98 -2.60 -15.45 0.23
N VAL A 99 -1.84 -15.15 1.27
CA VAL A 99 -2.31 -14.43 2.45
C VAL A 99 -1.75 -13.01 2.40
N ILE A 100 -2.64 -12.03 2.23
CA ILE A 100 -2.27 -10.62 2.08
C ILE A 100 -2.78 -9.86 3.32
N ALA A 101 -1.87 -9.28 4.08
CA ALA A 101 -2.22 -8.51 5.27
C ALA A 101 -2.76 -7.10 4.91
N PRO A 102 -3.48 -6.43 5.83
CA PRO A 102 -4.04 -5.09 5.62
C PRO A 102 -3.00 -4.05 5.20
N GLY A 103 -3.45 -3.07 4.43
CA GLY A 103 -2.64 -1.93 3.99
C GLY A 103 -1.68 -2.24 2.85
N CYS A 104 -1.67 -3.47 2.32
CA CYS A 104 -0.89 -3.79 1.14
C CYS A 104 -1.44 -3.09 -0.11
N ILE A 105 -0.50 -2.62 -0.95
CA ILE A 105 -0.80 -2.00 -2.25
C ILE A 105 -0.13 -2.85 -3.32
N ILE A 106 -0.93 -3.50 -4.15
CA ILE A 106 -0.48 -4.41 -5.23
C ILE A 106 -0.81 -3.75 -6.56
N ARG A 107 0.23 -3.30 -7.26
CA ARG A 107 0.10 -2.48 -8.46
C ARG A 107 -0.10 -3.32 -9.73
N ALA A 108 -0.22 -2.63 -10.86
CA ALA A 108 -0.50 -3.24 -12.16
C ALA A 108 0.54 -4.31 -12.53
N LYS A 109 0.07 -5.41 -13.16
CA LYS A 109 0.93 -6.48 -13.69
C LYS A 109 1.77 -7.22 -12.63
N VAL A 110 1.52 -7.05 -11.36
CA VAL A 110 2.13 -7.85 -10.30
C VAL A 110 1.63 -9.28 -10.38
N VAL A 111 2.51 -10.24 -10.14
CA VAL A 111 2.15 -11.66 -9.97
C VAL A 111 2.50 -12.09 -8.56
N VAL A 112 1.50 -12.56 -7.82
CA VAL A 112 1.66 -13.18 -6.50
C VAL A 112 1.24 -14.64 -6.62
N SER A 113 2.22 -15.53 -6.57
CA SER A 113 2.00 -16.97 -6.73
C SER A 113 1.39 -17.61 -5.47
N ARG A 114 1.14 -18.91 -5.53
CA ARG A 114 0.49 -19.66 -4.45
C ARG A 114 1.30 -19.63 -3.14
N ASP A 115 0.58 -19.64 -2.02
CA ASP A 115 1.13 -19.78 -0.67
C ASP A 115 2.14 -18.68 -0.29
N VAL A 116 2.04 -17.52 -0.95
CA VAL A 116 2.79 -16.30 -0.58
C VAL A 116 2.13 -15.67 0.64
N LYS A 117 2.97 -15.14 1.55
CA LYS A 117 2.51 -14.34 2.69
C LYS A 117 3.09 -12.94 2.59
N LEU A 118 2.22 -11.93 2.55
CA LEU A 118 2.62 -10.51 2.60
C LEU A 118 2.25 -9.91 3.96
N GLY A 119 3.24 -9.32 4.62
CA GLY A 119 3.05 -8.55 5.85
C GLY A 119 2.36 -7.21 5.59
N GLU A 120 1.82 -6.62 6.67
CA GLU A 120 1.05 -5.36 6.66
C GLU A 120 1.79 -4.23 5.92
N ALA A 121 1.03 -3.37 5.25
CA ALA A 121 1.52 -2.16 4.57
C ALA A 121 2.68 -2.41 3.57
N THR A 122 2.76 -3.58 2.98
CA THR A 122 3.74 -3.91 1.93
C THR A 122 3.27 -3.36 0.58
N ILE A 123 4.20 -2.79 -0.18
CA ILE A 123 3.96 -2.32 -1.55
C ILE A 123 4.64 -3.28 -2.53
N LEU A 124 3.86 -3.85 -3.46
CA LEU A 124 4.36 -4.53 -4.64
C LEU A 124 4.15 -3.60 -5.85
N ASN A 125 5.23 -3.06 -6.37
CA ASN A 125 5.19 -2.10 -7.45
C ASN A 125 5.01 -2.78 -8.82
N VAL A 126 4.76 -2.01 -9.86
CA VAL A 126 4.39 -2.48 -11.20
C VAL A 126 5.31 -3.62 -11.68
N GLY A 127 4.70 -4.73 -12.09
CA GLY A 127 5.41 -5.85 -12.68
C GLY A 127 6.27 -6.67 -11.73
N ALA A 128 6.22 -6.46 -10.42
CA ALA A 128 6.93 -7.31 -9.47
C ALA A 128 6.42 -8.75 -9.54
N LEU A 129 7.32 -9.73 -9.46
CA LEU A 129 7.02 -11.15 -9.56
C LEU A 129 7.40 -11.85 -8.24
N ILE A 130 6.38 -12.35 -7.54
CA ILE A 130 6.56 -13.04 -6.26
C ILE A 130 6.23 -14.51 -6.47
N ASP A 131 7.26 -15.35 -6.42
CA ASP A 131 7.13 -16.79 -6.66
C ASP A 131 6.50 -17.50 -5.44
N HIS A 132 6.19 -18.78 -5.58
CA HIS A 132 5.44 -19.54 -4.59
C HIS A 132 6.17 -19.73 -3.25
N HIS A 133 5.40 -19.78 -2.14
CA HIS A 133 5.90 -19.98 -0.77
C HIS A 133 6.86 -18.87 -0.27
N VAL A 134 6.84 -17.70 -0.88
CA VAL A 134 7.61 -16.53 -0.42
C VAL A 134 6.94 -15.93 0.82
N GLU A 135 7.76 -15.50 1.78
CA GLU A 135 7.33 -14.73 2.94
C GLU A 135 7.94 -13.33 2.87
N ILE A 136 7.11 -12.29 2.77
CA ILE A 136 7.55 -10.89 2.78
C ILE A 136 7.06 -10.25 4.09
N GLY A 137 8.00 -9.68 4.85
CA GLY A 137 7.73 -9.00 6.10
C GLY A 137 6.87 -7.73 5.92
N TYR A 138 6.42 -7.16 7.03
CA TYR A 138 5.62 -5.94 7.01
C TYR A 138 6.42 -4.73 6.50
N GLY A 139 5.73 -3.76 5.92
CA GLY A 139 6.29 -2.48 5.50
C GLY A 139 7.35 -2.59 4.39
N CYS A 140 7.45 -3.71 3.68
CA CYS A 140 8.38 -3.86 2.57
C CYS A 140 7.95 -3.05 1.35
N HIS A 141 8.90 -2.72 0.49
CA HIS A 141 8.64 -2.11 -0.80
C HIS A 141 9.42 -2.86 -1.89
N ILE A 142 8.70 -3.68 -2.64
CA ILE A 142 9.25 -4.44 -3.77
C ILE A 142 9.06 -3.57 -5.01
N LEU A 143 10.16 -3.05 -5.55
CA LEU A 143 10.12 -2.07 -6.64
C LEU A 143 9.82 -2.71 -8.00
N MET A 144 9.66 -1.86 -9.01
CA MET A 144 9.22 -2.24 -10.36
C MET A 144 10.04 -3.39 -10.95
N GLY A 145 9.35 -4.44 -11.40
CA GLY A 145 9.95 -5.57 -12.09
C GLY A 145 10.91 -6.42 -11.26
N ALA A 146 11.00 -6.21 -9.95
CA ALA A 146 11.81 -7.05 -9.09
C ALA A 146 11.21 -8.47 -8.99
N VAL A 147 12.08 -9.47 -8.86
CA VAL A 147 11.72 -10.88 -8.76
C VAL A 147 12.12 -11.42 -7.41
N VAL A 148 11.18 -12.03 -6.68
CA VAL A 148 11.44 -12.74 -5.43
C VAL A 148 11.20 -14.22 -5.68
N ARG A 149 12.25 -15.02 -5.59
CA ARG A 149 12.22 -16.44 -5.91
C ARG A 149 11.54 -17.28 -4.83
N ASN A 150 11.13 -18.46 -5.23
CA ASN A 150 10.40 -19.40 -4.39
C ASN A 150 11.09 -19.66 -3.05
N LYS A 151 10.29 -19.66 -1.98
CA LYS A 151 10.71 -19.88 -0.58
C LYS A 151 11.62 -18.79 0.00
N ALA A 152 11.94 -17.73 -0.76
CA ALA A 152 12.72 -16.63 -0.23
C ALA A 152 11.97 -15.93 0.93
N LYS A 153 12.77 -15.37 1.83
CA LYS A 153 12.25 -14.55 2.94
C LYS A 153 12.79 -13.14 2.80
N VAL A 154 11.89 -12.17 2.81
CA VAL A 154 12.24 -10.75 2.79
C VAL A 154 11.94 -10.19 4.18
N GLU A 155 12.99 -9.72 4.86
CA GLU A 155 12.87 -9.17 6.21
C GLU A 155 11.98 -7.91 6.22
N PRO A 156 11.31 -7.62 7.36
CA PRO A 156 10.47 -6.43 7.49
C PRO A 156 11.21 -5.15 7.11
N LEU A 157 10.46 -4.17 6.59
CA LEU A 157 10.93 -2.85 6.20
C LEU A 157 11.99 -2.85 5.08
N THR A 158 12.19 -3.99 4.42
CA THR A 158 13.14 -4.10 3.32
C THR A 158 12.64 -3.38 2.07
N ARG A 159 13.55 -2.68 1.39
CA ARG A 159 13.36 -2.17 0.04
C ARG A 159 14.13 -3.05 -0.93
N VAL A 160 13.42 -3.68 -1.85
CA VAL A 160 13.98 -4.49 -2.93
C VAL A 160 14.04 -3.63 -4.18
N GLU A 161 15.23 -3.42 -4.74
CA GLU A 161 15.43 -2.50 -5.86
C GLU A 161 14.80 -3.00 -7.16
N SER A 162 14.52 -2.05 -8.07
CA SER A 162 13.91 -2.36 -9.37
C SER A 162 14.75 -3.35 -10.16
N LEU A 163 14.07 -4.29 -10.83
CA LEU A 163 14.68 -5.30 -11.69
C LEU A 163 15.70 -6.21 -10.98
N SER A 164 15.72 -6.22 -9.65
CA SER A 164 16.62 -7.08 -8.88
C SER A 164 16.01 -8.46 -8.65
N LEU A 165 16.88 -9.41 -8.29
CA LEU A 165 16.53 -10.77 -7.93
C LEU A 165 16.84 -11.01 -6.46
N VAL A 166 15.84 -11.55 -5.72
CA VAL A 166 15.98 -12.03 -4.34
C VAL A 166 15.85 -13.55 -4.33
N GLU A 167 16.85 -14.21 -3.73
CA GLU A 167 16.92 -15.68 -3.60
C GLU A 167 16.68 -16.16 -2.17
#